data_fc11b1faf863ff2b4b92aefa3d1afaa9
#
_entry.id   fc11b1faf863ff2b4b92aefa3d1afaa9
#
_cell.length_a   1.000
_cell.length_b   1.000
_cell.length_c   1.000
_cell.angle_alpha   90.00
_cell.angle_beta   90.00
_cell.angle_gamma   90.00
#
_symmetry.space_group_name_H-M   'P 1'
#
loop_
_entity.id
_entity.type
_entity.pdbx_description
1 polymer ?
#
loop_
_entity_poly.entity_id
_entity_poly.type
_entity_poly.pdbx_seq_one_letter_code
_entity_poly.pdbx_strand_id
1 'polypeptide(L)'
;MAKSHNSKAEVGSNPAPGNNGRFAVAILAAGKGTRLKSRYPKVLHHVGGKSLLAHVVAAATRLCPAQDVYAIIGHDAERVKEAMAGSGIGFVLQKEQRGTGHALMVGEEALRNYDYVIVLSGDAPLISQQTVERLRDQHLHEGADMTLLTAVMERPYGYGRIIFRNGGREVEAIVEEKSLTASQRALQEINAGFYCFAVKALFQHIRQLGTDNKHHEYYLTDMAAILAKAGKKVIAVQADDAHEVLGCNTRQELAEVDAELRMKKCQQLMDSGVTIYQPQTCVIDSDVTVGPDTVIEPFVHLLGATRIGAECRIRSYSVIINCELGEGVLIRNGCVMDDSRIAAQAVLGPYTHLRPGCHIAEGAHMGNFVEGKKLKLGKGSKAQHLSYLGDAEVGEGVNVGAGTITCNYDGFGKYPTVIGDRAFIGSDATLVAPVKVGKGAYIGAASCITEDIPDDALAIGRGRQVNKEGWARRKREERAAAKKT
;
A
#
# COMPACT_ATOMS: atom_id res chain seq x y z
N MET A 1 -57.93 19.86 -34.52
CA MET A 1 -58.17 20.01 -33.07
C MET A 1 -57.88 18.72 -32.36
N ALA A 2 -56.68 18.59 -31.76
CA ALA A 2 -56.31 17.48 -30.90
C ALA A 2 -55.59 18.07 -29.68
N LYS A 3 -56.15 17.87 -28.50
CA LYS A 3 -55.67 18.39 -27.24
C LYS A 3 -54.53 17.52 -26.75
N SER A 4 -53.36 18.08 -26.55
CA SER A 4 -52.21 17.47 -25.86
C SER A 4 -52.52 17.46 -24.36
N HIS A 5 -52.47 16.28 -23.73
CA HIS A 5 -52.42 16.11 -22.27
C HIS A 5 -50.96 16.05 -21.84
N ASN A 6 -50.54 17.10 -21.14
CA ASN A 6 -49.25 17.19 -20.48
C ASN A 6 -49.42 16.60 -19.06
N SER A 7 -48.94 15.38 -18.81
CA SER A 7 -48.80 14.84 -17.46
C SER A 7 -47.43 15.25 -16.90
N LYS A 8 -47.40 16.25 -16.01
CA LYS A 8 -46.25 16.55 -15.15
C LYS A 8 -46.08 15.39 -14.16
N ALA A 9 -44.98 14.65 -14.30
CA ALA A 9 -44.52 13.78 -13.25
C ALA A 9 -44.02 14.65 -12.07
N GLU A 10 -44.63 14.50 -10.95
CA GLU A 10 -44.17 15.08 -9.68
C GLU A 10 -42.83 14.42 -9.31
N VAL A 11 -41.78 15.22 -9.33
CA VAL A 11 -40.47 14.86 -8.76
C VAL A 11 -40.69 14.86 -7.25
N GLY A 12 -40.68 13.66 -6.65
CA GLY A 12 -40.74 13.47 -5.22
C GLY A 12 -39.61 14.25 -4.54
N SER A 13 -39.98 15.17 -3.67
CA SER A 13 -39.06 15.90 -2.81
C SER A 13 -38.30 14.92 -1.92
N ASN A 14 -36.97 14.90 -2.05
CA ASN A 14 -36.09 14.28 -1.06
C ASN A 14 -36.46 14.83 0.32
N PRO A 15 -36.67 13.98 1.36
CA PRO A 15 -36.84 14.48 2.71
C PRO A 15 -35.55 15.20 3.13
N ALA A 16 -35.69 16.35 3.80
CA ALA A 16 -34.61 17.10 4.40
C ALA A 16 -33.74 16.18 5.30
N PRO A 17 -32.42 16.43 5.45
CA PRO A 17 -31.57 15.62 6.33
C PRO A 17 -32.09 15.76 7.77
N GLY A 18 -32.84 14.77 8.21
CA GLY A 18 -33.20 14.59 9.60
C GLY A 18 -31.90 14.41 10.41
N ASN A 19 -31.94 14.87 11.67
CA ASN A 19 -30.88 14.79 12.66
C ASN A 19 -30.35 13.34 12.73
N ASN A 20 -29.38 13.01 11.87
CA ASN A 20 -28.72 11.70 11.80
C ASN A 20 -27.82 11.59 13.02
N GLY A 21 -28.26 11.09 14.16
CA GLY A 21 -27.55 10.96 15.42
C GLY A 21 -26.02 10.76 15.30
N ARG A 22 -25.29 10.98 16.37
CA ARG A 22 -23.82 10.84 16.37
C ARG A 22 -23.40 9.38 16.25
N PHE A 23 -22.54 9.07 15.30
CA PHE A 23 -21.95 7.75 15.08
C PHE A 23 -20.52 7.66 15.60
N ALA A 24 -20.19 6.54 16.24
CA ALA A 24 -18.82 6.09 16.43
C ALA A 24 -18.56 4.81 15.63
N VAL A 25 -17.29 4.56 15.31
CA VAL A 25 -16.85 3.28 14.78
C VAL A 25 -15.93 2.60 15.81
N ALA A 26 -16.23 1.37 16.17
CA ALA A 26 -15.40 0.51 17.02
C ALA A 26 -14.78 -0.61 16.19
N ILE A 27 -13.44 -0.64 16.08
CA ILE A 27 -12.71 -1.65 15.31
C ILE A 27 -12.15 -2.68 16.28
N LEU A 28 -12.56 -3.94 16.15
CA LEU A 28 -12.08 -5.05 16.97
C LEU A 28 -10.71 -5.51 16.50
N ALA A 29 -9.66 -5.16 17.24
CA ALA A 29 -8.25 -5.37 16.86
C ALA A 29 -7.42 -6.02 18.00
N ALA A 30 -8.04 -6.62 19.03
CA ALA A 30 -7.36 -7.14 20.22
C ALA A 30 -6.89 -8.60 20.11
N GLY A 31 -7.29 -9.32 19.05
CA GLY A 31 -7.09 -10.77 18.92
C GLY A 31 -5.62 -11.18 18.71
N LYS A 32 -5.23 -12.32 19.31
CA LYS A 32 -3.85 -12.85 19.19
C LYS A 32 -3.49 -13.42 17.84
N GLY A 33 -4.46 -13.84 17.01
CA GLY A 33 -4.22 -14.37 15.67
C GLY A 33 -3.36 -15.63 15.62
N THR A 34 -3.54 -16.57 16.54
CA THR A 34 -2.71 -17.78 16.73
C THR A 34 -2.59 -18.64 15.47
N ARG A 35 -3.63 -18.66 14.61
CA ARG A 35 -3.64 -19.40 13.34
C ARG A 35 -2.64 -18.89 12.30
N LEU A 36 -2.23 -17.63 12.38
CA LEU A 36 -1.19 -17.05 11.51
C LEU A 36 0.23 -17.54 11.86
N LYS A 37 0.42 -18.17 13.03
CA LYS A 37 1.72 -18.66 13.52
C LYS A 37 2.78 -17.56 13.45
N SER A 38 2.46 -16.37 13.88
CA SER A 38 3.29 -15.17 13.80
C SER A 38 3.54 -14.56 15.18
N ARG A 39 4.71 -13.91 15.35
CA ARG A 39 4.99 -13.05 16.50
C ARG A 39 4.40 -11.64 16.34
N TYR A 40 4.02 -11.30 15.10
CA TYR A 40 3.36 -10.01 14.81
C TYR A 40 1.89 -10.09 15.16
N PRO A 41 1.30 -9.00 15.71
CA PRO A 41 -0.13 -8.87 15.84
C PRO A 41 -0.84 -9.15 14.51
N LYS A 42 -1.92 -9.93 14.57
CA LYS A 42 -2.70 -10.30 13.37
C LYS A 42 -3.01 -9.10 12.48
N VAL A 43 -3.52 -8.04 13.08
CA VAL A 43 -4.00 -6.84 12.39
C VAL A 43 -2.90 -5.99 11.75
N LEU A 44 -1.63 -6.26 12.04
CA LEU A 44 -0.47 -5.59 11.46
C LEU A 44 0.17 -6.34 10.27
N HIS A 45 -0.36 -7.50 9.88
CA HIS A 45 0.06 -8.13 8.64
C HIS A 45 -0.37 -7.28 7.44
N HIS A 46 0.49 -7.21 6.43
CA HIS A 46 0.30 -6.36 5.27
C HIS A 46 -0.36 -7.12 4.12
N VAL A 47 -1.27 -6.44 3.44
CA VAL A 47 -1.89 -6.81 2.17
C VAL A 47 -2.05 -5.54 1.34
N GLY A 48 -1.79 -5.59 0.03
CA GLY A 48 -1.86 -4.40 -0.83
C GLY A 48 -1.00 -3.23 -0.35
N GLY A 49 0.14 -3.50 0.33
CA GLY A 49 1.06 -2.50 0.84
C GLY A 49 0.72 -1.89 2.20
N LYS A 50 -0.44 -2.20 2.79
CA LYS A 50 -0.89 -1.67 4.09
C LYS A 50 -1.21 -2.77 5.09
N SER A 51 -1.18 -2.46 6.39
CA SER A 51 -1.67 -3.40 7.40
C SER A 51 -3.17 -3.64 7.27
N LEU A 52 -3.64 -4.83 7.70
CA LEU A 52 -5.07 -5.16 7.72
C LEU A 52 -5.87 -4.06 8.42
N LEU A 53 -5.40 -3.62 9.59
CA LEU A 53 -6.05 -2.55 10.36
C LEU A 53 -6.09 -1.22 9.61
N ALA A 54 -5.02 -0.87 8.87
CA ALA A 54 -4.97 0.38 8.12
C ALA A 54 -6.04 0.46 7.02
N HIS A 55 -6.35 -0.67 6.37
CA HIS A 55 -7.45 -0.74 5.40
C HIS A 55 -8.81 -0.47 6.08
N VAL A 56 -9.07 -1.13 7.22
CA VAL A 56 -10.34 -0.96 7.95
C VAL A 56 -10.47 0.47 8.51
N VAL A 57 -9.38 1.04 9.04
CA VAL A 57 -9.36 2.43 9.51
C VAL A 57 -9.63 3.39 8.33
N ALA A 58 -9.04 3.15 7.16
CA ALA A 58 -9.29 3.98 5.98
C ALA A 58 -10.76 3.93 5.53
N ALA A 59 -11.43 2.78 5.63
CA ALA A 59 -12.87 2.67 5.38
C ALA A 59 -13.69 3.42 6.45
N ALA A 60 -13.34 3.26 7.74
CA ALA A 60 -14.01 3.89 8.86
C ALA A 60 -13.92 5.43 8.85
N THR A 61 -12.74 5.99 8.56
CA THR A 61 -12.51 7.44 8.56
C THR A 61 -13.15 8.18 7.39
N ARG A 62 -13.67 7.46 6.40
CA ARG A 62 -14.53 8.02 5.35
C ARG A 62 -15.99 8.18 5.79
N LEU A 63 -16.40 7.47 6.85
CA LEU A 63 -17.77 7.53 7.38
C LEU A 63 -17.96 8.58 8.46
N CYS A 64 -16.95 8.76 9.30
CA CYS A 64 -16.95 9.72 10.39
C CYS A 64 -15.54 10.28 10.64
N PRO A 65 -15.42 11.42 11.34
CA PRO A 65 -14.12 11.97 11.72
C PRO A 65 -13.26 10.97 12.49
N ALA A 66 -11.94 10.99 12.29
CA ALA A 66 -11.02 10.04 12.89
C ALA A 66 -11.10 9.97 14.42
N GLN A 67 -11.43 11.09 15.10
CA GLN A 67 -11.63 11.12 16.55
C GLN A 67 -12.85 10.32 17.04
N ASP A 68 -13.78 9.97 16.15
CA ASP A 68 -14.97 9.16 16.44
C ASP A 68 -14.74 7.68 16.04
N VAL A 69 -13.52 7.33 15.60
CA VAL A 69 -13.08 5.96 15.31
C VAL A 69 -12.20 5.44 16.44
N TYR A 70 -12.53 4.29 17.00
CA TYR A 70 -11.81 3.68 18.12
C TYR A 70 -11.34 2.27 17.75
N ALA A 71 -10.03 2.02 17.80
CA ALA A 71 -9.50 0.66 17.72
C ALA A 71 -9.42 0.03 19.12
N ILE A 72 -10.13 -1.08 19.32
CA ILE A 72 -10.05 -1.86 20.57
C ILE A 72 -8.90 -2.84 20.40
N ILE A 73 -7.78 -2.56 21.06
CA ILE A 73 -6.50 -3.25 20.93
C ILE A 73 -6.17 -4.06 22.18
N GLY A 74 -5.30 -5.06 22.07
CA GLY A 74 -4.98 -5.93 23.21
C GLY A 74 -3.60 -6.54 23.09
N HIS A 75 -3.45 -7.62 22.34
CA HIS A 75 -2.14 -8.26 22.14
C HIS A 75 -1.17 -7.32 21.44
N ASP A 76 0.00 -7.08 22.06
CA ASP A 76 1.06 -6.18 21.58
C ASP A 76 0.53 -4.77 21.22
N ALA A 77 -0.29 -4.21 22.14
CA ALA A 77 -1.03 -2.96 21.94
C ALA A 77 -0.14 -1.77 21.56
N GLU A 78 1.06 -1.67 22.15
CA GLU A 78 1.96 -0.55 21.87
C GLU A 78 2.45 -0.56 20.40
N ARG A 79 2.79 -1.73 19.87
CA ARG A 79 3.15 -1.85 18.45
C ARG A 79 2.00 -1.50 17.52
N VAL A 80 0.75 -1.83 17.90
CA VAL A 80 -0.42 -1.44 17.10
C VAL A 80 -0.62 0.07 17.12
N LYS A 81 -0.44 0.73 18.28
CA LYS A 81 -0.50 2.20 18.39
C LYS A 81 0.58 2.87 17.54
N GLU A 82 1.83 2.39 17.61
CA GLU A 82 2.95 2.91 16.82
C GLU A 82 2.67 2.79 15.31
N ALA A 83 2.20 1.62 14.86
CA ALA A 83 1.87 1.38 13.46
C ALA A 83 0.72 2.26 12.94
N MET A 84 -0.15 2.72 13.83
CA MET A 84 -1.27 3.59 13.50
C MET A 84 -1.03 5.05 13.92
N ALA A 85 0.22 5.41 14.29
CA ALA A 85 0.58 6.78 14.62
C ALA A 85 0.25 7.73 13.47
N GLY A 86 -0.40 8.87 13.76
CA GLY A 86 -0.83 9.84 12.76
C GLY A 86 -2.18 9.55 12.10
N SER A 87 -2.83 8.42 12.37
CA SER A 87 -4.20 8.15 11.86
C SER A 87 -5.29 9.01 12.51
N GLY A 88 -5.02 9.59 13.68
CA GLY A 88 -5.96 10.43 14.44
C GLY A 88 -7.07 9.65 15.16
N ILE A 89 -7.07 8.33 15.15
CA ILE A 89 -8.07 7.49 15.81
C ILE A 89 -7.81 7.34 17.32
N GLY A 90 -8.86 7.02 18.07
CA GLY A 90 -8.76 6.66 19.47
C GLY A 90 -8.38 5.18 19.68
N PHE A 91 -7.79 4.88 20.84
CA PHE A 91 -7.46 3.49 21.23
C PHE A 91 -8.09 3.13 22.57
N VAL A 92 -8.68 1.93 22.62
CA VAL A 92 -9.22 1.33 23.85
C VAL A 92 -8.46 0.05 24.13
N LEU A 93 -7.89 -0.08 25.33
CA LEU A 93 -7.09 -1.24 25.69
C LEU A 93 -7.95 -2.35 26.33
N GLN A 94 -8.08 -3.46 25.64
CA GLN A 94 -8.62 -4.70 26.19
C GLN A 94 -7.48 -5.51 26.82
N LYS A 95 -7.25 -5.35 28.12
CA LYS A 95 -6.15 -6.01 28.84
C LYS A 95 -6.25 -7.55 28.79
N GLU A 96 -7.44 -8.09 28.97
CA GLU A 96 -7.74 -9.52 28.88
C GLU A 96 -8.60 -9.78 27.65
N GLN A 97 -8.14 -10.65 26.75
CA GLN A 97 -8.88 -11.00 25.53
C GLN A 97 -9.94 -12.06 25.84
N ARG A 98 -11.07 -11.62 26.42
CA ARG A 98 -12.19 -12.48 26.85
C ARG A 98 -13.33 -12.52 25.82
N GLY A 99 -13.05 -12.27 24.55
CA GLY A 99 -14.00 -12.31 23.44
C GLY A 99 -14.43 -10.94 22.93
N THR A 100 -15.21 -10.95 21.84
CA THR A 100 -15.64 -9.75 21.09
C THR A 100 -16.67 -8.90 21.86
N GLY A 101 -17.54 -9.54 22.64
CA GLY A 101 -18.46 -8.84 23.53
C GLY A 101 -17.73 -8.10 24.65
N HIS A 102 -16.71 -8.73 25.26
CA HIS A 102 -15.88 -8.08 26.26
C HIS A 102 -15.11 -6.88 25.67
N ALA A 103 -14.72 -6.92 24.42
CA ALA A 103 -14.09 -5.77 23.75
C ALA A 103 -15.01 -4.54 23.78
N LEU A 104 -16.31 -4.70 23.47
CA LEU A 104 -17.26 -3.59 23.56
C LEU A 104 -17.58 -3.19 25.01
N MET A 105 -17.58 -4.13 25.97
CA MET A 105 -17.74 -3.77 27.38
C MET A 105 -16.64 -2.83 27.88
N VAL A 106 -15.37 -3.07 27.51
CA VAL A 106 -14.27 -2.16 27.87
C VAL A 106 -14.30 -0.87 27.07
N GLY A 107 -14.95 -0.86 25.91
CA GLY A 107 -15.17 0.33 25.06
C GLY A 107 -16.32 1.22 25.54
N GLU A 108 -17.12 0.82 26.53
CA GLU A 108 -18.35 1.51 26.94
C GLU A 108 -18.12 3.00 27.26
N GLU A 109 -17.05 3.34 27.98
CA GLU A 109 -16.76 4.72 28.37
C GLU A 109 -16.49 5.62 27.14
N ALA A 110 -15.79 5.12 26.14
CA ALA A 110 -15.51 5.84 24.91
C ALA A 110 -16.74 5.98 23.98
N LEU A 111 -17.66 4.98 24.04
CA LEU A 111 -18.75 4.86 23.08
C LEU A 111 -20.11 5.35 23.61
N ARG A 112 -20.34 5.43 24.93
CA ARG A 112 -21.65 5.69 25.54
C ARG A 112 -22.30 7.04 25.20
N ASN A 113 -21.53 8.02 24.73
CA ASN A 113 -22.01 9.37 24.40
C ASN A 113 -22.42 9.51 22.91
N TYR A 114 -22.39 8.41 22.15
CA TYR A 114 -22.90 8.35 20.78
C TYR A 114 -24.32 7.76 20.77
N ASP A 115 -25.05 8.04 19.69
CA ASP A 115 -26.38 7.42 19.49
C ASP A 115 -26.25 6.03 18.90
N TYR A 116 -25.27 5.85 18.01
CA TYR A 116 -25.02 4.60 17.30
C TYR A 116 -23.53 4.24 17.28
N VAL A 117 -23.24 2.96 17.25
CA VAL A 117 -21.88 2.44 17.05
C VAL A 117 -21.87 1.41 15.94
N ILE A 118 -20.96 1.61 14.97
CA ILE A 118 -20.65 0.63 13.95
C ILE A 118 -19.45 -0.18 14.43
N VAL A 119 -19.58 -1.49 14.44
CA VAL A 119 -18.53 -2.42 14.87
C VAL A 119 -17.95 -3.10 13.65
N LEU A 120 -16.62 -2.96 13.45
CA LEU A 120 -15.88 -3.53 12.35
C LEU A 120 -14.84 -4.53 12.86
N SER A 121 -14.56 -5.57 12.06
CA SER A 121 -13.46 -6.50 12.31
C SER A 121 -12.15 -5.92 11.74
N GLY A 122 -11.12 -5.76 12.58
CA GLY A 122 -9.83 -5.19 12.19
C GLY A 122 -8.97 -6.06 11.26
N ASP A 123 -9.44 -7.25 10.95
CA ASP A 123 -8.79 -8.24 10.09
C ASP A 123 -9.51 -8.50 8.76
N ALA A 124 -10.52 -7.71 8.43
CA ALA A 124 -11.28 -7.80 7.17
C ALA A 124 -11.02 -6.57 6.27
N PRO A 125 -9.88 -6.51 5.58
CA PRO A 125 -9.39 -5.32 4.87
C PRO A 125 -10.13 -5.03 3.56
N LEU A 126 -10.97 -5.96 3.08
CA LEU A 126 -11.72 -5.79 1.83
C LEU A 126 -13.02 -5.02 2.00
N ILE A 127 -13.43 -4.72 3.26
CA ILE A 127 -14.68 -4.01 3.52
C ILE A 127 -14.69 -2.64 2.82
N SER A 128 -15.70 -2.39 2.01
CA SER A 128 -15.83 -1.13 1.30
C SER A 128 -16.55 -0.08 2.13
N GLN A 129 -16.26 1.19 1.86
CA GLN A 129 -17.01 2.31 2.41
C GLN A 129 -18.51 2.17 2.10
N GLN A 130 -18.85 1.82 0.86
CA GLN A 130 -20.24 1.71 0.39
C GLN A 130 -21.04 0.67 1.19
N THR A 131 -20.44 -0.47 1.48
CA THR A 131 -21.09 -1.53 2.28
C THR A 131 -21.33 -1.09 3.72
N VAL A 132 -20.39 -0.35 4.33
CA VAL A 132 -20.57 0.17 5.69
C VAL A 132 -21.58 1.31 5.73
N GLU A 133 -21.61 2.19 4.72
CA GLU A 133 -22.67 3.22 4.57
C GLU A 133 -24.05 2.58 4.46
N ARG A 134 -24.19 1.54 3.65
CA ARG A 134 -25.45 0.82 3.51
C ARG A 134 -25.89 0.15 4.81
N LEU A 135 -24.97 -0.43 5.58
CA LEU A 135 -25.26 -0.99 6.90
C LEU A 135 -25.80 0.10 7.84
N ARG A 136 -25.17 1.28 7.87
CA ARG A 136 -25.60 2.44 8.64
C ARG A 136 -27.00 2.93 8.19
N ASP A 137 -27.15 3.17 6.90
CA ASP A 137 -28.36 3.78 6.35
C ASP A 137 -29.58 2.88 6.51
N GLN A 138 -29.41 1.58 6.36
CA GLN A 138 -30.47 0.60 6.60
C GLN A 138 -30.80 0.52 8.10
N HIS A 139 -29.81 0.62 9.00
CA HIS A 139 -30.03 0.66 10.44
C HIS A 139 -30.92 1.85 10.84
N LEU A 140 -30.64 3.02 10.29
CA LEU A 140 -31.41 4.24 10.54
C LEU A 140 -32.81 4.16 9.94
N HIS A 141 -32.92 3.75 8.68
CA HIS A 141 -34.18 3.64 7.97
C HIS A 141 -35.17 2.73 8.68
N GLU A 142 -34.68 1.59 9.15
CA GLU A 142 -35.49 0.61 9.85
C GLU A 142 -35.72 0.92 11.33
N GLY A 143 -35.00 1.90 11.91
CA GLY A 143 -35.05 2.19 13.34
C GLY A 143 -34.66 0.97 14.17
N ALA A 144 -33.64 0.22 13.73
CA ALA A 144 -33.24 -1.02 14.36
C ALA A 144 -32.44 -0.78 15.65
N ASP A 145 -32.50 -1.71 16.62
CA ASP A 145 -31.64 -1.72 17.78
C ASP A 145 -30.29 -2.40 17.47
N MET A 146 -30.29 -3.37 16.55
CA MET A 146 -29.09 -4.01 15.99
C MET A 146 -29.32 -4.32 14.50
N THR A 147 -28.33 -3.98 13.69
CA THR A 147 -28.24 -4.44 12.29
C THR A 147 -26.95 -5.19 12.11
N LEU A 148 -27.00 -6.34 11.48
CA LEU A 148 -25.81 -7.12 11.17
C LEU A 148 -25.63 -7.28 9.66
N LEU A 149 -24.37 -7.23 9.22
CA LEU A 149 -24.03 -7.54 7.84
C LEU A 149 -23.95 -9.06 7.68
N THR A 150 -24.55 -9.57 6.62
CA THR A 150 -24.52 -10.98 6.24
C THR A 150 -23.91 -11.17 4.86
N ALA A 151 -23.51 -12.38 4.54
CA ALA A 151 -23.11 -12.77 3.19
C ALA A 151 -23.58 -14.18 2.90
N VAL A 152 -23.85 -14.47 1.61
CA VAL A 152 -24.19 -15.83 1.15
C VAL A 152 -22.93 -16.47 0.58
N MET A 153 -22.54 -17.62 1.12
CA MET A 153 -21.33 -18.35 0.71
C MET A 153 -21.68 -19.78 0.31
N GLU A 154 -21.12 -20.26 -0.80
CA GLU A 154 -21.26 -21.67 -1.21
C GLU A 154 -20.66 -22.64 -0.16
N ARG A 155 -19.58 -22.25 0.47
CA ARG A 155 -18.84 -23.01 1.48
C ARG A 155 -18.67 -22.20 2.76
N PRO A 156 -19.71 -22.07 3.58
CA PRO A 156 -19.74 -21.18 4.74
C PRO A 156 -18.98 -21.73 5.97
N TYR A 157 -18.00 -22.61 5.78
CA TYR A 157 -17.25 -23.25 6.87
C TYR A 157 -16.50 -22.21 7.72
N GLY A 158 -16.63 -22.38 9.04
CA GLY A 158 -15.97 -21.52 10.03
C GLY A 158 -16.71 -20.24 10.42
N TYR A 159 -17.86 -19.96 9.79
CA TYR A 159 -18.70 -18.78 10.11
C TYR A 159 -19.94 -19.14 10.90
N GLY A 160 -20.46 -18.22 11.70
CA GLY A 160 -21.79 -18.32 12.33
C GLY A 160 -22.89 -18.24 11.27
N ARG A 161 -24.01 -18.93 11.53
CA ARG A 161 -25.21 -18.91 10.66
C ARG A 161 -26.27 -18.01 11.23
N ILE A 162 -26.98 -17.33 10.31
CA ILE A 162 -28.11 -16.46 10.70
C ILE A 162 -29.38 -17.29 10.79
N ILE A 163 -30.07 -17.16 11.91
CA ILE A 163 -31.39 -17.76 12.13
C ILE A 163 -32.42 -16.62 12.09
N PHE A 164 -33.33 -16.68 11.11
CA PHE A 164 -34.39 -15.70 10.98
C PHE A 164 -35.67 -16.15 11.71
N ARG A 165 -36.39 -15.19 12.27
CA ARG A 165 -37.67 -15.42 12.90
C ARG A 165 -38.76 -15.69 11.84
N ASN A 166 -39.39 -16.86 11.93
CA ASN A 166 -40.53 -17.25 11.08
C ASN A 166 -40.29 -17.07 9.57
N GLY A 167 -39.05 -17.19 9.10
CA GLY A 167 -38.70 -17.00 7.68
C GLY A 167 -38.79 -15.55 7.20
N GLY A 168 -38.94 -14.58 8.10
CA GLY A 168 -38.95 -13.13 7.78
C GLY A 168 -37.54 -12.56 7.67
N ARG A 169 -37.42 -11.22 7.76
CA ARG A 169 -36.16 -10.47 7.75
C ARG A 169 -35.57 -10.20 9.15
N GLU A 170 -36.35 -10.43 10.19
CA GLU A 170 -35.90 -10.24 11.58
C GLU A 170 -35.01 -11.40 12.00
N VAL A 171 -33.89 -11.08 12.59
CA VAL A 171 -32.94 -12.06 13.09
C VAL A 171 -33.34 -12.52 14.49
N GLU A 172 -33.44 -13.85 14.67
CA GLU A 172 -33.69 -14.47 15.97
C GLU A 172 -32.39 -14.74 16.74
N ALA A 173 -31.37 -15.25 16.00
CA ALA A 173 -30.08 -15.60 16.59
C ALA A 173 -28.98 -15.72 15.54
N ILE A 174 -27.74 -15.65 16.01
CA ILE A 174 -26.55 -16.10 15.28
C ILE A 174 -26.03 -17.35 15.98
N VAL A 175 -25.85 -18.46 15.24
CA VAL A 175 -25.35 -19.72 15.80
C VAL A 175 -23.96 -19.98 15.25
N GLU A 176 -22.97 -20.02 16.14
CA GLU A 176 -21.57 -20.27 15.81
C GLU A 176 -21.37 -21.67 15.18
N GLU A 177 -20.42 -21.80 14.24
CA GLU A 177 -20.12 -23.03 13.47
C GLU A 177 -20.06 -24.30 14.32
N LYS A 178 -19.42 -24.21 15.51
CA LYS A 178 -19.23 -25.36 16.41
C LYS A 178 -20.50 -25.81 17.15
N SER A 179 -21.53 -24.96 17.16
CA SER A 179 -22.81 -25.19 17.86
C SER A 179 -23.95 -25.51 16.89
N LEU A 180 -23.67 -25.58 15.57
CA LEU A 180 -24.66 -25.82 14.52
C LEU A 180 -25.23 -27.26 14.61
N THR A 181 -26.56 -27.39 14.53
CA THR A 181 -27.23 -28.64 14.22
C THR A 181 -26.99 -29.08 12.77
N ALA A 182 -27.32 -30.30 12.42
CA ALA A 182 -27.19 -30.81 11.04
C ALA A 182 -28.00 -29.98 10.03
N SER A 183 -29.22 -29.57 10.39
CA SER A 183 -30.06 -28.71 9.52
C SER A 183 -29.51 -27.29 9.36
N GLN A 184 -28.96 -26.71 10.45
CA GLN A 184 -28.37 -25.36 10.38
C GLN A 184 -27.08 -25.29 9.56
N ARG A 185 -26.34 -26.40 9.45
CA ARG A 185 -25.12 -26.44 8.59
C ARG A 185 -25.42 -26.27 7.11
N ALA A 186 -26.65 -26.59 6.67
CA ALA A 186 -27.08 -26.38 5.28
C ALA A 186 -27.36 -24.91 4.93
N LEU A 187 -27.48 -24.03 5.95
CA LEU A 187 -27.68 -22.61 5.72
C LEU A 187 -26.39 -21.98 5.14
N GLN A 188 -26.56 -21.20 4.08
CA GLN A 188 -25.46 -20.52 3.39
C GLN A 188 -25.26 -19.07 3.81
N GLU A 189 -26.24 -18.47 4.46
CA GLU A 189 -26.15 -17.10 4.94
C GLU A 189 -25.40 -17.04 6.27
N ILE A 190 -24.28 -16.31 6.24
CA ILE A 190 -23.31 -16.22 7.33
C ILE A 190 -23.35 -14.87 8.01
N ASN A 191 -22.90 -14.84 9.27
CA ASN A 191 -22.56 -13.62 9.98
C ASN A 191 -21.18 -13.11 9.52
N ALA A 192 -21.17 -11.90 8.97
CA ALA A 192 -19.95 -11.24 8.48
C ALA A 192 -19.07 -10.64 9.62
N GLY A 193 -19.60 -10.51 10.82
CA GLY A 193 -18.88 -9.92 11.95
C GLY A 193 -18.86 -8.38 11.96
N PHE A 194 -19.72 -7.75 11.17
CA PHE A 194 -19.93 -6.30 11.15
C PHE A 194 -21.34 -5.96 11.64
N TYR A 195 -21.44 -4.95 12.49
CA TYR A 195 -22.69 -4.62 13.15
C TYR A 195 -22.90 -3.12 13.23
N CYS A 196 -24.14 -2.70 13.29
CA CYS A 196 -24.53 -1.37 13.74
C CYS A 196 -25.48 -1.55 14.93
N PHE A 197 -25.23 -0.86 16.04
CA PHE A 197 -26.05 -0.90 17.25
C PHE A 197 -26.55 0.50 17.62
N ALA A 198 -27.76 0.58 18.09
CA ALA A 198 -28.19 1.67 18.95
C ALA A 198 -27.45 1.55 20.29
N VAL A 199 -26.63 2.54 20.63
CA VAL A 199 -25.74 2.51 21.82
C VAL A 199 -26.49 2.23 23.10
N LYS A 200 -27.68 2.84 23.26
CA LYS A 200 -28.54 2.61 24.43
C LYS A 200 -28.98 1.14 24.54
N ALA A 201 -29.41 0.53 23.46
CA ALA A 201 -29.83 -0.88 23.46
C ALA A 201 -28.64 -1.80 23.72
N LEU A 202 -27.48 -1.54 23.12
CA LEU A 202 -26.25 -2.31 23.35
C LEU A 202 -25.86 -2.33 24.83
N PHE A 203 -25.64 -1.16 25.46
CA PHE A 203 -25.09 -1.11 26.81
C PHE A 203 -26.13 -1.44 27.90
N GLN A 204 -27.43 -1.36 27.62
CA GLN A 204 -28.45 -1.89 28.50
C GLN A 204 -28.43 -3.44 28.61
N HIS A 205 -28.00 -4.14 27.56
CA HIS A 205 -28.12 -5.60 27.47
C HIS A 205 -26.77 -6.32 27.41
N ILE A 206 -25.65 -5.66 27.08
CA ILE A 206 -24.35 -6.31 26.88
C ILE A 206 -23.86 -7.10 28.09
N ARG A 207 -24.26 -6.72 29.30
CA ARG A 207 -23.91 -7.41 30.52
C ARG A 207 -24.65 -8.75 30.73
N GLN A 208 -25.61 -9.07 29.86
CA GLN A 208 -26.29 -10.36 29.82
C GLN A 208 -25.51 -11.42 29.01
N LEU A 209 -24.43 -11.00 28.33
CA LEU A 209 -23.52 -11.94 27.64
C LEU A 209 -22.93 -12.91 28.66
N GLY A 210 -22.98 -14.20 28.36
CA GLY A 210 -22.39 -15.28 29.16
C GLY A 210 -21.07 -15.80 28.56
N THR A 211 -20.42 -16.67 29.29
CA THR A 211 -19.21 -17.39 28.87
C THR A 211 -19.42 -18.89 28.79
N ASP A 212 -20.68 -19.34 28.83
CA ASP A 212 -21.03 -20.76 28.72
C ASP A 212 -20.95 -21.25 27.27
N ASN A 213 -19.73 -21.27 26.76
CA ASN A 213 -19.39 -21.72 25.42
C ASN A 213 -17.99 -22.36 25.40
N LYS A 214 -17.64 -23.04 24.31
CA LYS A 214 -16.39 -23.83 24.19
C LYS A 214 -15.08 -23.03 24.42
N HIS A 215 -15.12 -21.70 24.31
CA HIS A 215 -13.94 -20.86 24.48
C HIS A 215 -13.96 -20.06 25.79
N HIS A 216 -15.06 -20.15 26.58
CA HIS A 216 -15.29 -19.34 27.78
C HIS A 216 -15.13 -17.82 27.51
N GLU A 217 -15.61 -17.37 26.33
CA GLU A 217 -15.53 -16.00 25.85
C GLU A 217 -16.92 -15.34 25.77
N TYR A 218 -16.98 -14.04 25.95
CA TYR A 218 -18.18 -13.24 25.69
C TYR A 218 -18.32 -13.02 24.18
N TYR A 219 -19.19 -13.76 23.52
CA TYR A 219 -19.45 -13.63 22.11
C TYR A 219 -20.39 -12.47 21.80
N LEU A 220 -19.96 -11.51 20.97
CA LEU A 220 -20.82 -10.42 20.53
C LEU A 220 -22.02 -10.93 19.70
N THR A 221 -21.88 -12.06 19.03
CA THR A 221 -22.94 -12.71 18.25
C THR A 221 -24.16 -13.07 19.10
N ASP A 222 -24.00 -13.34 20.42
CA ASP A 222 -25.10 -13.63 21.31
C ASP A 222 -26.01 -12.42 21.57
N MET A 223 -25.53 -11.19 21.28
CA MET A 223 -26.36 -9.99 21.38
C MET A 223 -27.60 -10.05 20.48
N ALA A 224 -27.52 -10.72 19.32
CA ALA A 224 -28.68 -10.87 18.44
C ALA A 224 -29.85 -11.60 19.17
N ALA A 225 -29.56 -12.71 19.81
CA ALA A 225 -30.57 -13.47 20.56
C ALA A 225 -31.04 -12.73 21.83
N ILE A 226 -30.13 -12.05 22.54
CA ILE A 226 -30.46 -11.28 23.74
C ILE A 226 -31.41 -10.13 23.39
N LEU A 227 -31.10 -9.35 22.37
CA LEU A 227 -31.93 -8.24 21.93
C LEU A 227 -33.28 -8.72 21.38
N ALA A 228 -33.28 -9.79 20.56
CA ALA A 228 -34.50 -10.37 20.03
C ALA A 228 -35.45 -10.86 21.13
N LYS A 229 -34.93 -11.50 22.18
CA LYS A 229 -35.69 -11.92 23.38
C LYS A 229 -36.21 -10.71 24.19
N ALA A 230 -35.48 -9.62 24.20
CA ALA A 230 -35.90 -8.38 24.87
C ALA A 230 -36.91 -7.57 24.04
N GLY A 231 -37.42 -8.10 22.94
CA GLY A 231 -38.38 -7.42 22.04
C GLY A 231 -37.76 -6.27 21.22
N LYS A 232 -36.45 -6.26 21.09
CA LYS A 232 -35.71 -5.28 20.29
C LYS A 232 -35.65 -5.68 18.83
N LYS A 233 -35.59 -4.69 17.91
CA LYS A 233 -35.56 -4.91 16.48
C LYS A 233 -34.13 -5.27 16.03
N VAL A 234 -33.95 -6.54 15.58
CA VAL A 234 -32.68 -7.05 15.05
C VAL A 234 -32.88 -7.43 13.59
N ILE A 235 -32.12 -6.82 12.67
CA ILE A 235 -32.25 -7.05 11.23
C ILE A 235 -30.91 -7.42 10.59
N ALA A 236 -31.00 -8.06 9.42
CA ALA A 236 -29.85 -8.41 8.59
C ALA A 236 -29.82 -7.56 7.31
N VAL A 237 -28.61 -7.18 6.88
CA VAL A 237 -28.31 -6.56 5.59
C VAL A 237 -27.30 -7.44 4.89
N GLN A 238 -27.64 -7.95 3.71
CA GLN A 238 -26.76 -8.82 2.95
C GLN A 238 -25.73 -7.97 2.17
N ALA A 239 -24.44 -8.32 2.24
CA ALA A 239 -23.40 -7.74 1.42
C ALA A 239 -23.64 -8.06 -0.09
N ASP A 240 -23.33 -7.12 -0.97
CA ASP A 240 -23.45 -7.33 -2.41
C ASP A 240 -22.34 -8.27 -2.93
N ASP A 241 -21.16 -8.17 -2.34
CA ASP A 241 -20.02 -9.03 -2.62
C ASP A 241 -19.58 -9.75 -1.33
N ALA A 242 -19.69 -11.07 -1.31
CA ALA A 242 -19.29 -11.89 -0.18
C ALA A 242 -17.77 -11.84 0.09
N HIS A 243 -16.96 -11.43 -0.88
CA HIS A 243 -15.52 -11.27 -0.70
C HIS A 243 -15.17 -10.12 0.24
N GLU A 244 -16.01 -9.07 0.31
CA GLU A 244 -15.77 -7.91 1.18
C GLU A 244 -15.72 -8.24 2.67
N VAL A 245 -16.36 -9.34 3.07
CA VAL A 245 -16.45 -9.73 4.48
C VAL A 245 -15.40 -10.77 4.90
N LEU A 246 -14.47 -11.11 4.01
CA LEU A 246 -13.43 -12.10 4.30
C LEU A 246 -12.42 -11.55 5.29
N GLY A 247 -12.27 -12.28 6.39
CA GLY A 247 -11.25 -12.02 7.41
C GLY A 247 -9.99 -12.85 7.17
N CYS A 248 -8.81 -12.27 7.43
CA CYS A 248 -7.51 -12.94 7.29
C CYS A 248 -7.13 -13.69 8.58
N ASN A 249 -7.33 -14.98 8.67
CA ASN A 249 -6.99 -15.79 9.85
C ASN A 249 -5.77 -16.69 9.64
N THR A 250 -5.46 -17.03 8.40
CA THR A 250 -4.36 -17.91 7.97
C THR A 250 -3.45 -17.19 6.97
N ARG A 251 -2.25 -17.74 6.75
CA ARG A 251 -1.34 -17.24 5.71
C ARG A 251 -1.90 -17.39 4.30
N GLN A 252 -2.71 -18.42 4.09
CA GLN A 252 -3.37 -18.65 2.81
C GLN A 252 -4.42 -17.58 2.55
N GLU A 253 -5.35 -17.35 3.50
CA GLU A 253 -6.34 -16.27 3.39
C GLU A 253 -5.67 -14.90 3.22
N LEU A 254 -4.53 -14.65 3.89
CA LEU A 254 -3.76 -13.42 3.70
C LEU A 254 -3.28 -13.25 2.25
N ALA A 255 -2.79 -14.33 1.62
CA ALA A 255 -2.34 -14.29 0.22
C ALA A 255 -3.52 -14.09 -0.76
N GLU A 256 -4.67 -14.72 -0.49
CA GLU A 256 -5.88 -14.57 -1.30
C GLU A 256 -6.40 -13.13 -1.25
N VAL A 257 -6.47 -12.53 -0.05
CA VAL A 257 -6.88 -11.14 0.14
C VAL A 257 -5.88 -10.14 -0.46
N ASP A 258 -4.57 -10.39 -0.35
CA ASP A 258 -3.54 -9.57 -1.01
C ASP A 258 -3.73 -9.55 -2.54
N ALA A 259 -3.94 -10.72 -3.14
CA ALA A 259 -4.18 -10.85 -4.57
C ALA A 259 -5.46 -10.10 -5.01
N GLU A 260 -6.53 -10.20 -4.23
CA GLU A 260 -7.79 -9.50 -4.49
C GLU A 260 -7.64 -7.98 -4.44
N LEU A 261 -6.98 -7.44 -3.39
CA LEU A 261 -6.72 -6.00 -3.26
C LEU A 261 -5.89 -5.46 -4.43
N ARG A 262 -4.84 -6.19 -4.82
CA ARG A 262 -3.99 -5.79 -5.94
C ARG A 262 -4.72 -5.82 -7.27
N MET A 263 -5.57 -6.82 -7.48
CA MET A 263 -6.41 -6.89 -8.69
C MET A 263 -7.45 -5.77 -8.73
N LYS A 264 -8.12 -5.46 -7.61
CA LYS A 264 -9.02 -4.30 -7.51
C LYS A 264 -8.28 -2.99 -7.81
N LYS A 265 -7.04 -2.87 -7.35
CA LYS A 265 -6.20 -1.69 -7.66
C LYS A 265 -5.87 -1.61 -9.15
N CYS A 266 -5.46 -2.71 -9.78
CA CYS A 266 -5.22 -2.76 -11.22
C CYS A 266 -6.47 -2.36 -12.01
N GLN A 267 -7.65 -2.87 -11.62
CA GLN A 267 -8.92 -2.52 -12.26
C GLN A 267 -9.21 -1.02 -12.16
N GLN A 268 -9.08 -0.43 -10.96
CA GLN A 268 -9.27 1.01 -10.76
C GLN A 268 -8.35 1.86 -11.64
N LEU A 269 -7.09 1.45 -11.80
CA LEU A 269 -6.15 2.14 -12.67
C LEU A 269 -6.53 2.00 -14.15
N MET A 270 -6.94 0.82 -14.58
CA MET A 270 -7.42 0.59 -15.96
C MET A 270 -8.67 1.40 -16.26
N ASP A 271 -9.62 1.48 -15.33
CA ASP A 271 -10.84 2.30 -15.46
C ASP A 271 -10.51 3.81 -15.54
N SER A 272 -9.37 4.23 -15.00
CA SER A 272 -8.87 5.62 -15.10
C SER A 272 -8.00 5.90 -16.34
N GLY A 273 -7.89 4.94 -17.28
CA GLY A 273 -7.18 5.13 -18.56
C GLY A 273 -5.73 4.64 -18.57
N VAL A 274 -5.31 3.84 -17.57
CA VAL A 274 -3.97 3.20 -17.55
C VAL A 274 -4.04 1.86 -18.30
N THR A 275 -3.08 1.59 -19.17
CA THR A 275 -2.94 0.27 -19.80
C THR A 275 -2.04 -0.62 -18.95
N ILE A 276 -2.56 -1.76 -18.47
CA ILE A 276 -1.79 -2.74 -17.71
C ILE A 276 -1.82 -4.08 -18.46
N TYR A 277 -0.65 -4.52 -18.96
CA TYR A 277 -0.56 -5.83 -19.59
C TYR A 277 -0.38 -6.93 -18.55
N GLN A 278 -1.23 -7.97 -18.61
CA GLN A 278 -1.23 -9.09 -17.68
C GLN A 278 -1.27 -8.63 -16.20
N PRO A 279 -2.34 -7.95 -15.77
CA PRO A 279 -2.44 -7.32 -14.44
C PRO A 279 -2.16 -8.29 -13.28
N GLN A 280 -2.48 -9.59 -13.46
CA GLN A 280 -2.21 -10.64 -12.48
C GLN A 280 -0.71 -10.88 -12.19
N THR A 281 0.19 -10.36 -13.03
CA THR A 281 1.65 -10.44 -12.83
C THR A 281 2.24 -9.18 -12.21
N CYS A 282 1.46 -8.11 -12.10
CA CYS A 282 1.90 -6.84 -11.55
C CYS A 282 1.64 -6.76 -10.05
N VAL A 283 2.56 -6.17 -9.30
CA VAL A 283 2.42 -5.95 -7.86
C VAL A 283 2.27 -4.45 -7.64
N ILE A 284 1.02 -4.00 -7.42
CA ILE A 284 0.71 -2.57 -7.28
C ILE A 284 0.05 -2.34 -5.91
N ASP A 285 0.67 -1.52 -5.07
CA ASP A 285 0.15 -1.18 -3.75
C ASP A 285 -1.04 -0.21 -3.81
N SER A 286 -1.86 -0.24 -2.78
CA SER A 286 -3.14 0.49 -2.72
C SER A 286 -2.99 2.02 -2.86
N ASP A 287 -1.89 2.60 -2.37
CA ASP A 287 -1.64 4.05 -2.40
C ASP A 287 -0.98 4.55 -3.69
N VAL A 288 -0.59 3.65 -4.59
CA VAL A 288 0.00 4.02 -5.88
C VAL A 288 -1.00 4.80 -6.71
N THR A 289 -0.54 5.89 -7.33
CA THR A 289 -1.32 6.63 -8.32
C THR A 289 -0.60 6.66 -9.66
N VAL A 290 -1.37 6.55 -10.76
CA VAL A 290 -0.84 6.53 -12.12
C VAL A 290 -1.74 7.39 -13.00
N GLY A 291 -1.14 8.28 -13.77
CA GLY A 291 -1.84 9.13 -14.73
C GLY A 291 -2.30 8.36 -15.98
N PRO A 292 -3.29 8.90 -16.71
CA PRO A 292 -3.86 8.27 -17.91
C PRO A 292 -2.80 8.07 -19.00
N ASP A 293 -3.11 7.20 -19.95
CA ASP A 293 -2.25 6.86 -21.11
C ASP A 293 -0.87 6.27 -20.73
N THR A 294 -0.64 6.01 -19.44
CA THR A 294 0.54 5.29 -18.97
C THR A 294 0.39 3.80 -19.23
N VAL A 295 1.48 3.17 -19.69
CA VAL A 295 1.56 1.74 -20.01
C VAL A 295 2.44 1.02 -18.99
N ILE A 296 1.89 0.01 -18.31
CA ILE A 296 2.59 -0.86 -17.36
C ILE A 296 2.73 -2.26 -17.97
N GLU A 297 3.98 -2.70 -18.16
CA GLU A 297 4.29 -4.02 -18.70
C GLU A 297 4.24 -5.11 -17.60
N PRO A 298 4.21 -6.41 -17.96
CA PRO A 298 4.15 -7.50 -16.98
C PRO A 298 5.34 -7.50 -16.00
N PHE A 299 5.12 -8.05 -14.80
CA PHE A 299 6.12 -8.19 -13.73
C PHE A 299 6.68 -6.87 -13.20
N VAL A 300 5.92 -5.78 -13.31
CA VAL A 300 6.26 -4.50 -12.70
C VAL A 300 5.77 -4.47 -11.25
N HIS A 301 6.61 -3.94 -10.35
CA HIS A 301 6.26 -3.68 -8.96
C HIS A 301 6.22 -2.17 -8.71
N LEU A 302 5.05 -1.64 -8.33
CA LEU A 302 4.82 -0.26 -7.91
C LEU A 302 4.41 -0.28 -6.44
N LEU A 303 5.30 0.17 -5.57
CA LEU A 303 5.16 -0.05 -4.13
C LEU A 303 5.11 1.26 -3.35
N GLY A 304 4.51 1.19 -2.16
CA GLY A 304 4.40 2.32 -1.24
C GLY A 304 3.55 3.46 -1.81
N ALA A 305 4.00 4.70 -1.60
CA ALA A 305 3.33 5.91 -2.05
C ALA A 305 3.79 6.40 -3.44
N THR A 306 4.14 5.47 -4.34
CA THR A 306 4.63 5.81 -5.70
C THR A 306 3.56 6.54 -6.51
N ARG A 307 3.98 7.63 -7.17
CA ARG A 307 3.13 8.45 -8.05
C ARG A 307 3.76 8.53 -9.43
N ILE A 308 2.98 8.22 -10.45
CA ILE A 308 3.42 8.23 -11.85
C ILE A 308 2.52 9.17 -12.64
N GLY A 309 3.12 10.06 -13.43
CA GLY A 309 2.42 10.98 -14.31
C GLY A 309 1.72 10.28 -15.49
N ALA A 310 1.15 11.07 -16.37
CA ALA A 310 0.53 10.59 -17.61
C ALA A 310 1.58 10.20 -18.66
N GLU A 311 1.17 9.44 -19.68
CA GLU A 311 1.96 9.08 -20.86
C GLU A 311 3.30 8.39 -20.57
N CYS A 312 3.46 7.82 -19.37
CA CYS A 312 4.66 7.09 -18.98
C CYS A 312 4.67 5.67 -19.55
N ARG A 313 5.87 5.09 -19.66
CA ARG A 313 6.02 3.68 -20.00
C ARG A 313 6.93 2.98 -18.99
N ILE A 314 6.37 2.04 -18.25
CA ILE A 314 7.09 1.24 -17.24
C ILE A 314 7.26 -0.17 -17.77
N ARG A 315 8.50 -0.54 -18.12
CA ARG A 315 8.80 -1.84 -18.71
C ARG A 315 9.05 -2.91 -17.65
N SER A 316 8.89 -4.15 -18.09
CA SER A 316 8.91 -5.36 -17.26
C SER A 316 10.11 -5.46 -16.32
N TYR A 317 9.87 -6.11 -15.17
CA TYR A 317 10.83 -6.38 -14.09
C TYR A 317 11.36 -5.13 -13.37
N SER A 318 10.73 -3.97 -13.56
CA SER A 318 11.08 -2.77 -12.81
C SER A 318 10.41 -2.76 -11.44
N VAL A 319 11.15 -2.32 -10.42
CA VAL A 319 10.69 -2.18 -9.03
C VAL A 319 10.82 -0.71 -8.64
N ILE A 320 9.70 -0.08 -8.31
CA ILE A 320 9.60 1.36 -8.03
C ILE A 320 8.93 1.54 -6.67
N ILE A 321 9.65 2.12 -5.71
CA ILE A 321 9.21 2.24 -4.32
C ILE A 321 9.24 3.72 -3.91
N ASN A 322 8.12 4.27 -3.46
CA ASN A 322 8.03 5.64 -2.95
C ASN A 322 8.58 6.71 -3.90
N CYS A 323 8.47 6.52 -5.21
CA CYS A 323 9.00 7.44 -6.21
C CYS A 323 7.93 8.37 -6.79
N GLU A 324 8.37 9.54 -7.23
CA GLU A 324 7.55 10.48 -8.01
C GLU A 324 8.10 10.56 -9.44
N LEU A 325 7.30 10.16 -10.44
CA LEU A 325 7.62 10.23 -11.86
C LEU A 325 6.72 11.27 -12.53
N GLY A 326 7.35 12.20 -13.25
CA GLY A 326 6.65 13.19 -14.07
C GLY A 326 6.03 12.56 -15.33
N GLU A 327 5.48 13.40 -16.18
CA GLU A 327 4.83 13.01 -17.42
C GLU A 327 5.84 12.50 -18.47
N GLY A 328 5.45 11.52 -19.28
CA GLY A 328 6.22 10.99 -20.41
C GLY A 328 7.54 10.31 -20.04
N VAL A 329 7.69 9.87 -18.79
CA VAL A 329 8.90 9.16 -18.32
C VAL A 329 8.94 7.75 -18.91
N LEU A 330 10.10 7.37 -19.44
CA LEU A 330 10.37 6.00 -19.90
C LEU A 330 11.28 5.27 -18.91
N ILE A 331 10.74 4.25 -18.23
CA ILE A 331 11.51 3.30 -17.43
C ILE A 331 11.68 2.02 -18.25
N ARG A 332 12.92 1.68 -18.59
CA ARG A 332 13.27 0.46 -19.32
C ARG A 332 13.37 -0.73 -18.36
N ASN A 333 13.50 -1.92 -18.92
CA ASN A 333 13.46 -3.17 -18.17
C ASN A 333 14.45 -3.23 -16.99
N GLY A 334 14.01 -3.82 -15.89
CA GLY A 334 14.86 -4.20 -14.76
C GLY A 334 15.42 -3.04 -13.93
N CYS A 335 14.82 -1.86 -13.99
CA CYS A 335 15.21 -0.74 -13.14
C CYS A 335 14.73 -0.94 -11.70
N VAL A 336 15.56 -0.54 -10.73
CA VAL A 336 15.22 -0.52 -9.30
C VAL A 336 15.36 0.91 -8.79
N MET A 337 14.29 1.45 -8.21
CA MET A 337 14.26 2.84 -7.75
C MET A 337 13.57 2.93 -6.40
N ASP A 338 14.16 3.69 -5.49
CA ASP A 338 13.68 3.88 -4.13
C ASP A 338 13.78 5.37 -3.74
N ASP A 339 12.72 5.91 -3.10
CA ASP A 339 12.63 7.27 -2.56
C ASP A 339 13.27 8.34 -3.48
N SER A 340 12.87 8.37 -4.76
CA SER A 340 13.50 9.20 -5.80
C SER A 340 12.47 10.00 -6.59
N ARG A 341 12.91 11.14 -7.15
CA ARG A 341 12.11 12.01 -8.02
C ARG A 341 12.67 12.04 -9.44
N ILE A 342 11.82 11.74 -10.39
CA ILE A 342 12.16 11.69 -11.82
C ILE A 342 11.24 12.68 -12.55
N ALA A 343 11.81 13.75 -13.08
CA ALA A 343 11.06 14.78 -13.81
C ALA A 343 10.61 14.28 -15.19
N ALA A 344 9.76 15.08 -15.84
CA ALA A 344 9.15 14.73 -17.11
C ALA A 344 10.17 14.37 -18.21
N GLN A 345 9.76 13.51 -19.14
CA GLN A 345 10.52 13.10 -20.34
C GLN A 345 11.89 12.46 -20.03
N ALA A 346 12.18 12.10 -18.78
CA ALA A 346 13.42 11.40 -18.45
C ALA A 346 13.38 9.93 -18.92
N VAL A 347 14.55 9.40 -19.24
CA VAL A 347 14.71 8.02 -19.70
C VAL A 347 15.69 7.28 -18.79
N LEU A 348 15.22 6.19 -18.13
CA LEU A 348 16.04 5.38 -17.23
C LEU A 348 16.13 3.95 -17.72
N GLY A 349 17.32 3.36 -17.59
CA GLY A 349 17.55 1.96 -17.85
C GLY A 349 18.05 1.57 -19.24
N PRO A 350 18.15 0.27 -19.52
CA PRO A 350 17.75 -0.82 -18.60
C PRO A 350 18.70 -0.97 -17.40
N TYR A 351 18.22 -1.64 -16.33
CA TYR A 351 19.03 -1.97 -15.16
C TYR A 351 19.68 -0.75 -14.46
N THR A 352 19.00 0.38 -14.46
CA THR A 352 19.40 1.55 -13.65
C THR A 352 18.98 1.31 -12.20
N HIS A 353 19.88 1.67 -11.26
CA HIS A 353 19.59 1.59 -9.82
C HIS A 353 19.63 2.99 -9.20
N LEU A 354 18.49 3.49 -8.74
CA LEU A 354 18.40 4.72 -7.96
C LEU A 354 18.18 4.39 -6.49
N ARG A 355 19.17 4.72 -5.68
CA ARG A 355 19.09 4.66 -4.21
C ARG A 355 18.41 5.93 -3.69
N PRO A 356 17.93 5.92 -2.41
CA PRO A 356 17.19 7.05 -1.85
C PRO A 356 17.86 8.42 -2.02
N GLY A 357 17.02 9.43 -2.30
CA GLY A 357 17.43 10.82 -2.43
C GLY A 357 17.94 11.23 -3.79
N CYS A 358 17.64 10.47 -4.85
CA CYS A 358 17.98 10.87 -6.21
C CYS A 358 16.92 11.82 -6.81
N HIS A 359 17.42 12.81 -7.55
CA HIS A 359 16.63 13.77 -8.31
C HIS A 359 17.12 13.79 -9.77
N ILE A 360 16.31 13.28 -10.68
CA ILE A 360 16.60 13.22 -12.11
C ILE A 360 15.75 14.27 -12.80
N ALA A 361 16.42 15.27 -13.40
CA ALA A 361 15.73 16.39 -14.03
C ALA A 361 15.13 16.04 -15.39
N GLU A 362 14.36 16.98 -15.93
CA GLU A 362 13.64 16.85 -17.20
C GLU A 362 14.56 16.44 -18.36
N GLY A 363 14.13 15.44 -19.11
CA GLY A 363 14.85 14.95 -20.30
C GLY A 363 16.23 14.35 -20.02
N ALA A 364 16.60 14.12 -18.76
CA ALA A 364 17.85 13.48 -18.42
C ALA A 364 17.82 11.98 -18.71
N HIS A 365 18.98 11.40 -19.05
CA HIS A 365 19.09 9.98 -19.41
C HIS A 365 20.08 9.26 -18.48
N MET A 366 19.59 8.22 -17.81
CA MET A 366 20.45 7.25 -17.11
C MET A 366 20.30 5.88 -17.78
N GLY A 367 21.43 5.31 -18.21
CA GLY A 367 21.42 4.08 -19.00
C GLY A 367 21.71 2.82 -18.17
N ASN A 368 22.17 1.79 -18.85
CA ASN A 368 22.33 0.47 -18.26
C ASN A 368 23.48 0.40 -17.26
N PHE A 369 23.15 -0.24 -16.12
CA PHE A 369 24.07 -0.46 -15.00
C PHE A 369 24.65 0.86 -14.44
N VAL A 370 23.85 1.92 -14.45
CA VAL A 370 24.21 3.18 -13.79
C VAL A 370 23.52 3.21 -12.43
N GLU A 371 24.33 3.38 -11.37
CA GLU A 371 23.83 3.55 -10.02
C GLU A 371 23.92 5.01 -9.58
N GLY A 372 22.82 5.54 -9.05
CA GLY A 372 22.74 6.86 -8.42
C GLY A 372 22.42 6.75 -6.93
N LYS A 373 23.08 7.57 -6.09
CA LYS A 373 22.79 7.68 -4.67
C LYS A 373 22.87 9.14 -4.25
N LYS A 374 21.76 9.70 -3.73
CA LYS A 374 21.68 11.15 -3.42
C LYS A 374 22.18 11.99 -4.60
N LEU A 375 21.89 11.53 -5.81
CA LEU A 375 22.31 12.14 -7.07
C LEU A 375 21.32 13.24 -7.46
N LYS A 376 21.85 14.40 -7.87
CA LYS A 376 21.11 15.39 -8.63
C LYS A 376 21.66 15.39 -10.06
N LEU A 377 20.88 14.91 -11.03
CA LEU A 377 21.24 14.90 -12.45
C LEU A 377 20.45 15.97 -13.17
N GLY A 378 21.15 16.99 -13.71
CA GLY A 378 20.57 18.16 -14.34
C GLY A 378 19.87 17.88 -15.66
N LYS A 379 19.11 18.89 -16.13
CA LYS A 379 18.29 18.82 -17.34
C LYS A 379 19.11 18.40 -18.57
N GLY A 380 18.61 17.40 -19.31
CA GLY A 380 19.23 16.90 -20.54
C GLY A 380 20.59 16.23 -20.35
N SER A 381 21.06 16.04 -19.11
CA SER A 381 22.34 15.38 -18.82
C SER A 381 22.23 13.86 -19.03
N LYS A 382 23.36 13.25 -19.38
CA LYS A 382 23.42 11.84 -19.77
C LYS A 382 24.52 11.08 -19.01
N ALA A 383 24.15 9.94 -18.42
CA ALA A 383 25.04 8.96 -17.83
C ALA A 383 24.55 7.58 -18.28
N GLN A 384 25.09 7.03 -19.38
CA GLN A 384 24.41 5.94 -20.08
C GLN A 384 24.99 4.54 -19.80
N HIS A 385 26.17 4.41 -19.22
CA HIS A 385 26.84 3.11 -19.13
C HIS A 385 27.69 2.97 -17.86
N LEU A 386 27.47 1.90 -17.09
CA LEU A 386 28.39 1.35 -16.10
C LEU A 386 29.01 2.39 -15.14
N SER A 387 28.25 3.35 -14.67
CA SER A 387 28.75 4.46 -13.83
C SER A 387 28.19 4.43 -12.42
N TYR A 388 28.97 4.86 -11.44
CA TYR A 388 28.51 5.12 -10.08
C TYR A 388 28.57 6.62 -9.79
N LEU A 389 27.41 7.22 -9.51
CA LEU A 389 27.26 8.64 -9.21
C LEU A 389 26.66 8.78 -7.78
N GLY A 390 27.53 8.78 -6.79
CA GLY A 390 27.16 8.90 -5.38
C GLY A 390 27.46 10.30 -4.83
N ASP A 391 26.51 10.87 -4.08
CA ASP A 391 26.61 12.21 -3.47
C ASP A 391 27.09 13.26 -4.51
N ALA A 392 26.52 13.22 -5.73
CA ALA A 392 26.93 14.02 -6.88
C ALA A 392 25.87 15.03 -7.28
N GLU A 393 26.31 16.27 -7.57
CA GLU A 393 25.49 17.31 -8.19
C GLU A 393 26.01 17.55 -9.61
N VAL A 394 25.22 17.14 -10.60
CA VAL A 394 25.56 17.23 -12.02
C VAL A 394 24.69 18.29 -12.68
N GLY A 395 25.29 19.28 -13.30
CA GLY A 395 24.64 20.39 -13.97
C GLY A 395 23.83 19.97 -15.21
N GLU A 396 23.39 20.94 -16.00
CA GLU A 396 22.61 20.73 -17.20
C GLU A 396 23.48 20.37 -18.40
N GLY A 397 22.99 19.49 -19.30
CA GLY A 397 23.66 19.13 -20.54
C GLY A 397 25.00 18.44 -20.38
N VAL A 398 25.29 17.87 -19.23
CA VAL A 398 26.55 17.16 -18.95
C VAL A 398 26.51 15.78 -19.62
N ASN A 399 27.66 15.38 -20.19
CA ASN A 399 27.87 14.01 -20.65
C ASN A 399 28.82 13.27 -19.73
N VAL A 400 28.33 12.25 -19.05
CA VAL A 400 29.14 11.36 -18.20
C VAL A 400 29.51 10.12 -19.01
N GLY A 401 30.80 9.93 -19.22
CA GLY A 401 31.36 8.79 -19.95
C GLY A 401 31.18 7.46 -19.21
N ALA A 402 31.23 6.37 -19.97
CA ALA A 402 31.10 5.01 -19.42
C ALA A 402 32.21 4.73 -18.37
N GLY A 403 31.85 4.00 -17.30
CA GLY A 403 32.82 3.65 -16.25
C GLY A 403 33.19 4.79 -15.30
N THR A 404 32.54 5.93 -15.37
CA THR A 404 32.81 7.06 -14.45
C THR A 404 32.36 6.72 -13.03
N ILE A 405 33.27 7.01 -12.07
CA ILE A 405 33.01 6.75 -10.63
C ILE A 405 33.28 8.03 -9.83
N THR A 406 32.31 8.44 -9.01
CA THR A 406 32.51 9.42 -7.95
C THR A 406 32.99 8.70 -6.69
N CYS A 407 34.25 8.90 -6.28
CA CYS A 407 34.80 8.34 -5.05
C CYS A 407 34.39 9.21 -3.87
N ASN A 408 33.15 9.04 -3.43
CA ASN A 408 32.47 9.88 -2.43
C ASN A 408 32.76 9.50 -0.97
N TYR A 409 33.57 8.46 -0.71
CA TYR A 409 33.86 7.96 0.62
C TYR A 409 35.35 7.73 0.81
N ASP A 410 35.96 8.35 1.85
CA ASP A 410 37.39 8.28 2.16
C ASP A 410 37.74 7.27 3.26
N GLY A 411 36.77 6.47 3.73
CA GLY A 411 36.94 5.57 4.88
C GLY A 411 36.35 6.13 6.17
N PHE A 412 36.12 7.44 6.27
CA PHE A 412 35.60 8.13 7.46
C PHE A 412 34.36 8.95 7.20
N GLY A 413 34.33 9.70 6.08
CA GLY A 413 33.23 10.60 5.71
C GLY A 413 32.83 10.49 4.23
N LYS A 414 31.71 11.12 3.91
CA LYS A 414 31.24 11.23 2.53
C LYS A 414 31.30 12.67 2.09
N TYR A 415 31.76 12.88 0.85
CA TYR A 415 32.01 14.18 0.28
C TYR A 415 31.32 14.30 -1.08
N PRO A 416 30.86 15.50 -1.46
CA PRO A 416 30.19 15.73 -2.73
C PRO A 416 31.17 15.86 -3.88
N THR A 417 30.69 15.45 -5.06
CA THR A 417 31.27 15.80 -6.36
C THR A 417 30.32 16.77 -7.06
N VAL A 418 30.83 17.93 -7.51
CA VAL A 418 30.04 18.94 -8.24
C VAL A 418 30.54 19.04 -9.66
N ILE A 419 29.65 18.84 -10.65
CA ILE A 419 29.97 18.90 -12.07
C ILE A 419 29.12 20.01 -12.69
N GLY A 420 29.79 21.03 -13.24
CA GLY A 420 29.17 22.20 -13.86
C GLY A 420 28.49 21.88 -15.20
N ASP A 421 27.63 22.80 -15.62
CA ASP A 421 26.85 22.64 -16.84
C ASP A 421 27.73 22.37 -18.09
N ARG A 422 27.23 21.53 -19.00
CA ARG A 422 27.87 21.19 -20.28
C ARG A 422 29.29 20.60 -20.17
N ALA A 423 29.69 20.15 -18.96
CA ALA A 423 30.95 19.45 -18.81
C ALA A 423 30.92 18.09 -19.53
N PHE A 424 32.07 17.65 -20.01
CA PHE A 424 32.26 16.36 -20.66
C PHE A 424 33.22 15.51 -19.81
N ILE A 425 32.71 14.43 -19.26
CA ILE A 425 33.51 13.50 -18.46
C ILE A 425 33.88 12.32 -19.36
N GLY A 426 35.18 12.13 -19.60
CA GLY A 426 35.68 11.00 -20.39
C GLY A 426 35.42 9.67 -19.74
N SER A 427 35.33 8.59 -20.54
CA SER A 427 35.11 7.25 -20.04
C SER A 427 36.21 6.82 -19.05
N ASP A 428 35.86 5.97 -18.09
CA ASP A 428 36.73 5.46 -17.00
C ASP A 428 37.36 6.58 -16.16
N ALA A 429 36.70 7.74 -16.06
CA ALA A 429 37.15 8.81 -15.18
C ALA A 429 36.79 8.49 -13.71
N THR A 430 37.77 8.70 -12.82
CA THR A 430 37.60 8.56 -11.37
C THR A 430 37.69 9.96 -10.75
N LEU A 431 36.59 10.40 -10.09
CA LEU A 431 36.49 11.71 -9.44
C LEU A 431 36.61 11.54 -7.93
N VAL A 432 37.73 11.93 -7.35
CA VAL A 432 38.00 11.77 -5.91
C VAL A 432 37.41 12.97 -5.17
N ALA A 433 36.31 12.74 -4.48
CA ALA A 433 35.61 13.80 -3.74
C ALA A 433 36.38 14.19 -2.43
N PRO A 434 36.27 15.47 -1.99
CA PRO A 434 35.49 16.54 -2.63
C PRO A 434 36.21 17.11 -3.87
N VAL A 435 35.45 17.28 -4.98
CA VAL A 435 36.00 17.84 -6.21
C VAL A 435 34.93 18.59 -7.00
N LYS A 436 35.32 19.70 -7.64
CA LYS A 436 34.47 20.50 -8.51
C LYS A 436 35.02 20.47 -9.94
N VAL A 437 34.16 20.16 -10.88
CA VAL A 437 34.42 20.24 -12.32
C VAL A 437 33.71 21.47 -12.84
N GLY A 438 34.44 22.41 -13.44
CA GLY A 438 33.92 23.66 -13.95
C GLY A 438 32.94 23.47 -15.12
N LYS A 439 32.20 24.52 -15.43
CA LYS A 439 31.28 24.55 -16.59
C LYS A 439 32.03 24.36 -17.90
N GLY A 440 31.48 23.57 -18.83
CA GLY A 440 32.12 23.32 -20.12
C GLY A 440 33.46 22.59 -20.07
N ALA A 441 33.94 22.21 -18.88
CA ALA A 441 35.22 21.52 -18.72
C ALA A 441 35.21 20.12 -19.34
N TYR A 442 36.36 19.67 -19.80
CA TYR A 442 36.58 18.34 -20.37
C TYR A 442 37.52 17.53 -19.50
N ILE A 443 37.15 16.27 -19.23
CA ILE A 443 38.04 15.32 -18.56
C ILE A 443 38.46 14.26 -19.59
N GLY A 444 39.78 14.08 -19.77
CA GLY A 444 40.31 13.03 -20.63
C GLY A 444 39.96 11.63 -20.12
N ALA A 445 39.64 10.68 -21.00
CA ALA A 445 39.31 9.31 -20.62
C ALA A 445 40.42 8.67 -19.75
N ALA A 446 40.03 7.77 -18.82
CA ALA A 446 40.91 7.10 -17.85
C ALA A 446 41.71 8.04 -16.94
N SER A 447 41.14 9.20 -16.62
CA SER A 447 41.76 10.17 -15.71
C SER A 447 41.29 9.99 -14.27
N CYS A 448 42.23 10.06 -13.33
CA CYS A 448 41.95 10.18 -11.90
C CYS A 448 42.07 11.68 -11.52
N ILE A 449 40.96 12.29 -11.14
CA ILE A 449 40.86 13.72 -10.81
C ILE A 449 40.78 13.88 -9.30
N THR A 450 41.72 14.63 -8.75
CA THR A 450 41.88 14.85 -7.29
C THR A 450 41.87 16.35 -6.91
N GLU A 451 41.79 17.23 -7.90
CA GLU A 451 41.81 18.70 -7.72
C GLU A 451 40.67 19.32 -8.54
N ASP A 452 40.21 20.49 -8.11
CA ASP A 452 39.18 21.25 -8.81
C ASP A 452 39.61 21.63 -10.23
N ILE A 453 38.70 21.54 -11.20
CA ILE A 453 38.92 21.86 -12.59
C ILE A 453 38.21 23.20 -12.90
N PRO A 454 38.93 24.20 -13.45
CA PRO A 454 38.35 25.47 -13.89
C PRO A 454 37.33 25.29 -15.04
N ASP A 455 36.49 26.31 -15.26
CA ASP A 455 35.58 26.37 -16.38
C ASP A 455 36.36 26.25 -17.72
N ASP A 456 35.79 25.58 -18.72
CA ASP A 456 36.28 25.36 -20.05
C ASP A 456 37.71 24.75 -20.13
N ALA A 457 38.22 24.19 -19.03
CA ALA A 457 39.53 23.56 -18.99
C ALA A 457 39.50 22.10 -19.46
N LEU A 458 40.65 21.62 -19.95
CA LEU A 458 40.91 20.20 -20.20
C LEU A 458 41.76 19.63 -19.07
N ALA A 459 41.21 18.67 -18.29
CA ALA A 459 41.95 17.96 -17.27
C ALA A 459 42.35 16.55 -17.74
N ILE A 460 43.62 16.19 -17.53
CA ILE A 460 44.18 14.86 -17.84
C ILE A 460 44.99 14.37 -16.64
N GLY A 461 44.41 13.39 -15.91
CA GLY A 461 45.01 12.77 -14.73
C GLY A 461 45.43 11.33 -14.97
N ARG A 462 46.23 11.04 -16.01
CA ARG A 462 46.67 9.68 -16.39
C ARG A 462 48.12 9.66 -16.85
N GLY A 463 48.76 8.48 -16.75
CA GLY A 463 50.14 8.28 -17.25
C GLY A 463 50.22 8.40 -18.78
N ARG A 464 51.43 8.79 -19.26
CA ARG A 464 51.70 8.86 -20.70
C ARG A 464 51.87 7.44 -21.28
N GLN A 465 51.23 7.13 -22.39
CA GLN A 465 51.34 5.83 -23.03
C GLN A 465 52.77 5.54 -23.50
N VAL A 466 53.24 4.33 -23.25
CA VAL A 466 54.53 3.81 -23.70
C VAL A 466 54.30 2.51 -24.50
N ASN A 467 54.70 2.48 -25.74
CA ASN A 467 54.63 1.29 -26.56
C ASN A 467 55.99 0.52 -26.53
N LYS A 468 55.96 -0.75 -26.19
CA LYS A 468 57.12 -1.63 -26.19
C LYS A 468 57.01 -2.55 -27.41
N GLU A 469 57.66 -2.17 -28.52
CA GLU A 469 57.61 -2.92 -29.79
C GLU A 469 58.17 -4.32 -29.64
N GLY A 470 57.53 -5.28 -30.30
CA GLY A 470 57.92 -6.68 -30.31
C GLY A 470 57.81 -7.44 -29.00
N TRP A 471 57.30 -6.79 -27.88
CA TRP A 471 57.21 -7.42 -26.56
C TRP A 471 56.39 -8.73 -26.57
N ALA A 472 55.25 -8.76 -27.21
CA ALA A 472 54.38 -9.92 -27.26
C ALA A 472 54.99 -11.08 -28.07
N ARG A 473 55.74 -10.76 -29.15
CA ARG A 473 56.45 -11.75 -29.91
C ARG A 473 57.57 -12.39 -29.08
N ARG A 474 58.42 -11.60 -28.44
CA ARG A 474 59.47 -12.10 -27.53
C ARG A 474 58.91 -12.98 -26.46
N LYS A 475 57.78 -12.59 -25.83
CA LYS A 475 57.15 -13.41 -24.78
C LYS A 475 56.61 -14.75 -25.31
N ARG A 476 56.12 -14.82 -26.52
CA ARG A 476 55.74 -16.10 -27.14
C ARG A 476 56.96 -17.02 -27.43
N GLU A 477 58.00 -16.45 -27.92
CA GLU A 477 59.26 -17.17 -28.21
C GLU A 477 59.90 -17.71 -26.92
N GLU A 478 59.99 -16.92 -25.86
CA GLU A 478 60.44 -17.34 -24.52
C GLU A 478 59.63 -18.50 -23.97
N ARG A 479 58.27 -18.42 -24.06
CA ARG A 479 57.42 -19.51 -23.61
C ARG A 479 57.52 -20.78 -24.48
N ALA A 480 57.73 -20.64 -25.76
CA ALA A 480 57.92 -21.79 -26.65
C ALA A 480 59.27 -22.50 -26.39
N ALA A 481 60.33 -21.76 -26.08
CA ALA A 481 61.61 -22.29 -25.67
C ALA A 481 61.55 -23.04 -24.32
N ALA A 482 60.85 -22.46 -23.31
CA ALA A 482 60.69 -23.06 -21.99
C ALA A 482 59.82 -24.34 -21.95
N LYS A 483 59.05 -24.62 -23.02
CA LYS A 483 58.26 -25.86 -23.15
C LYS A 483 59.07 -26.98 -23.85
N LYS A 484 60.25 -26.70 -24.38
CA LYS A 484 61.10 -27.65 -25.03
C LYS A 484 62.24 -28.17 -24.14
N THR A 485 62.41 -27.57 -22.98
CA THR A 485 63.24 -28.05 -21.86
C THR A 485 62.33 -28.73 -20.81
#